data_70393cfedcb77539b7891256ef2ce343
#
_entry.id   70393cfedcb77539b7891256ef2ce343
#
_cell.length_a   1.000
_cell.length_b   1.000
_cell.length_c   1.000
_cell.angle_alpha   90.00
_cell.angle_beta   90.00
_cell.angle_gamma   90.00
#
_symmetry.space_group_name_H-M   'P 1'
#
loop_
_entity.id
_entity.type
_entity.pdbx_description
1 polymer ?
#
loop_
_entity_poly.entity_id
_entity_poly.type
_entity_poly.pdbx_seq_one_letter_code
_entity_poly.pdbx_strand_id
1 'polypeptide(L)'
;MKYPIAIEPGDETTAWSVVVPDLPGCFSAADSGIDEAIDQAKAAIELWIETALDTGMDVPKPSSIALLQKKREFRGWIWAIAEIDPALLSDEIERVNITLPKRVLARLDAKAKQSGETRSGYIAHLAIQA
;
A
#
# COMPACT_ATOMS: atom_id res chain seq x y z
N MET A 1 -0.57 -0.48 11.77
CA MET A 1 -1.83 0.30 11.70
C MET A 1 -2.95 -0.57 11.18
N LYS A 2 -4.14 -0.37 11.71
CA LYS A 2 -5.30 -1.21 11.40
C LYS A 2 -6.38 -0.36 10.72
N TYR A 3 -6.45 -0.43 9.40
CA TYR A 3 -7.49 0.29 8.64
C TYR A 3 -8.76 -0.53 8.52
N PRO A 4 -9.92 0.01 8.94
CA PRO A 4 -11.19 -0.62 8.66
C PRO A 4 -11.46 -0.65 7.16
N ILE A 5 -11.96 -1.79 6.69
CA ILE A 5 -12.38 -1.96 5.30
C ILE A 5 -13.83 -2.39 5.26
N ALA A 6 -14.58 -1.82 4.33
CA ALA A 6 -15.98 -2.17 4.09
C ALA A 6 -16.05 -3.04 2.82
N ILE A 7 -16.63 -4.23 2.94
CA ILE A 7 -16.68 -5.21 1.87
C ILE A 7 -18.14 -5.43 1.44
N GLU A 8 -18.43 -5.12 0.18
CA GLU A 8 -19.71 -5.44 -0.43
C GLU A 8 -19.61 -6.85 -1.02
N PRO A 9 -20.43 -7.81 -0.51
CA PRO A 9 -20.37 -9.17 -1.00
C PRO A 9 -20.68 -9.28 -2.48
N GLY A 10 -19.89 -10.10 -3.17
CA GLY A 10 -20.13 -10.46 -4.56
C GLY A 10 -20.85 -11.79 -4.68
N ASP A 11 -21.10 -12.19 -5.89
CA ASP A 11 -21.67 -13.49 -6.25
C ASP A 11 -21.01 -14.03 -7.51
N GLU A 12 -21.61 -15.03 -8.17
CA GLU A 12 -21.05 -15.62 -9.41
C GLU A 12 -20.98 -14.63 -10.58
N THR A 13 -21.78 -13.56 -10.55
CA THR A 13 -21.86 -12.58 -11.64
C THR A 13 -21.30 -11.20 -11.27
N THR A 14 -21.09 -10.95 -9.98
CA THR A 14 -20.66 -9.66 -9.45
C THR A 14 -19.42 -9.83 -8.57
N ALA A 15 -18.40 -9.02 -8.82
CA ALA A 15 -17.19 -9.02 -8.03
C ALA A 15 -17.45 -8.55 -6.59
N TRP A 16 -16.61 -9.00 -5.67
CA TRP A 16 -16.53 -8.47 -4.32
C TRP A 16 -15.88 -7.10 -4.39
N SER A 17 -16.51 -6.09 -3.82
CA SER A 17 -15.99 -4.71 -3.83
C SER A 17 -15.54 -4.31 -2.44
N VAL A 18 -14.41 -3.61 -2.35
CA VAL A 18 -13.89 -3.11 -1.09
C VAL A 18 -13.66 -1.62 -1.16
N VAL A 19 -14.08 -0.93 -0.11
CA VAL A 19 -13.80 0.49 0.10
C VAL A 19 -13.02 0.63 1.40
N VAL A 20 -11.99 1.47 1.38
CA VAL A 20 -11.25 1.87 2.58
C VAL A 20 -11.68 3.29 2.94
N PRO A 21 -12.65 3.45 3.87
CA PRO A 21 -13.27 4.76 4.10
C PRO A 21 -12.31 5.85 4.55
N ASP A 22 -11.27 5.50 5.32
CA ASP A 22 -10.29 6.47 5.83
C ASP A 22 -9.36 7.01 4.74
N LEU A 23 -9.23 6.28 3.62
CA LEU A 23 -8.33 6.64 2.53
C LEU A 23 -9.14 7.00 1.29
N PRO A 24 -9.36 8.30 1.01
CA PRO A 24 -10.20 8.72 -0.12
C PRO A 24 -9.71 8.16 -1.46
N GLY A 25 -10.60 7.54 -2.21
CA GLY A 25 -10.28 6.96 -3.50
C GLY A 25 -9.59 5.59 -3.43
N CYS A 26 -9.46 5.00 -2.25
CA CYS A 26 -8.86 3.68 -2.09
C CYS A 26 -9.95 2.61 -2.23
N PHE A 27 -9.97 1.92 -3.36
CA PHE A 27 -10.92 0.86 -3.68
C PHE A 27 -10.20 -0.35 -4.20
N SER A 28 -10.82 -1.52 -4.05
CA SER A 28 -10.37 -2.74 -4.68
C SER A 28 -11.53 -3.66 -5.02
N ALA A 29 -11.25 -4.70 -5.78
CA ALA A 29 -12.25 -5.71 -6.16
C ALA A 29 -11.59 -7.08 -6.20
N ALA A 30 -12.39 -8.12 -6.00
CA ALA A 30 -11.94 -9.50 -6.07
C ALA A 30 -13.06 -10.39 -6.63
N ASP A 31 -12.67 -11.42 -7.36
CA ASP A 31 -13.63 -12.33 -7.98
C ASP A 31 -13.86 -13.61 -7.16
N SER A 32 -12.87 -14.05 -6.38
CA SER A 32 -12.89 -15.38 -5.76
C SER A 32 -13.45 -15.43 -4.34
N GLY A 33 -13.73 -14.28 -3.71
CA GLY A 33 -14.35 -14.25 -2.39
C GLY A 33 -13.69 -13.30 -1.40
N ILE A 34 -14.06 -13.44 -0.13
CA ILE A 34 -13.69 -12.50 0.93
C ILE A 34 -12.19 -12.51 1.23
N ASP A 35 -11.55 -13.67 1.19
CA ASP A 35 -10.11 -13.74 1.48
C ASP A 35 -9.29 -12.97 0.45
N GLU A 36 -9.59 -13.15 -0.82
CA GLU A 36 -8.96 -12.38 -1.89
C GLU A 36 -9.30 -10.90 -1.78
N ALA A 37 -10.54 -10.56 -1.42
CA ALA A 37 -10.96 -9.17 -1.24
C ALA A 37 -10.12 -8.46 -0.17
N ILE A 38 -9.85 -9.14 0.95
CA ILE A 38 -9.01 -8.59 2.03
C ILE A 38 -7.57 -8.41 1.56
N ASP A 39 -7.01 -9.40 0.86
CA ASP A 39 -5.64 -9.31 0.33
C ASP A 39 -5.49 -8.17 -0.68
N GLN A 40 -6.45 -8.02 -1.58
CA GLN A 40 -6.46 -6.93 -2.56
C GLN A 40 -6.61 -5.56 -1.89
N ALA A 41 -7.41 -5.48 -0.84
CA ALA A 41 -7.56 -4.26 -0.05
C ALA A 41 -6.24 -3.85 0.61
N LYS A 42 -5.52 -4.81 1.18
CA LYS A 42 -4.21 -4.56 1.78
C LYS A 42 -3.22 -4.01 0.76
N ALA A 43 -3.15 -4.62 -0.41
CA ALA A 43 -2.30 -4.14 -1.51
C ALA A 43 -2.68 -2.72 -1.97
N ALA A 44 -3.98 -2.44 -2.06
CA ALA A 44 -4.48 -1.11 -2.43
C ALA A 44 -4.12 -0.05 -1.39
N ILE A 45 -4.20 -0.39 -0.09
CA ILE A 45 -3.80 0.51 1.00
C ILE A 45 -2.31 0.82 0.92
N GLU A 46 -1.48 -0.20 0.75
CA GLU A 46 -0.02 -0.04 0.66
C GLU A 46 0.35 0.88 -0.51
N LEU A 47 -0.26 0.68 -1.67
CA LEU A 47 -0.05 1.54 -2.84
C LEU A 47 -0.53 2.97 -2.60
N TRP A 48 -1.68 3.14 -1.94
CA TRP A 48 -2.23 4.46 -1.62
C TRP A 48 -1.28 5.24 -0.69
N ILE A 49 -0.75 4.55 0.34
CA ILE A 49 0.19 5.15 1.29
C ILE A 49 1.49 5.56 0.59
N GLU A 50 2.06 4.69 -0.22
CA GLU A 50 3.28 5.00 -0.97
C GLU A 50 3.08 6.22 -1.89
N THR A 51 1.98 6.26 -2.61
CA THR A 51 1.64 7.39 -3.48
C THR A 51 1.47 8.68 -2.69
N ALA A 52 0.80 8.62 -1.54
CA ALA A 52 0.61 9.78 -0.68
C ALA A 52 1.95 10.33 -0.17
N LEU A 53 2.84 9.45 0.29
CA LEU A 53 4.17 9.86 0.77
C LEU A 53 5.02 10.45 -0.37
N ASP A 54 4.99 9.85 -1.55
CA ASP A 54 5.74 10.33 -2.71
C ASP A 54 5.26 11.70 -3.20
N THR A 55 3.97 12.00 -3.02
CA THR A 55 3.38 13.28 -3.43
C THR A 55 3.27 14.30 -2.30
N GLY A 56 3.77 13.98 -1.12
CA GLY A 56 3.75 14.87 0.05
C GLY A 56 2.38 15.03 0.71
N MET A 57 1.46 14.12 0.45
CA MET A 57 0.15 14.12 1.09
C MET A 57 0.20 13.45 2.46
N ASP A 58 -0.61 13.96 3.38
CA ASP A 58 -0.77 13.33 4.69
C ASP A 58 -1.51 12.01 4.58
N VAL A 59 -1.09 11.02 5.37
CA VAL A 59 -1.77 9.73 5.48
C VAL A 59 -2.75 9.80 6.65
N PRO A 60 -4.07 9.69 6.40
CA PRO A 60 -5.06 9.72 7.46
C PRO A 60 -4.88 8.57 8.44
N LYS A 61 -5.11 8.84 9.73
CA LYS A 61 -5.08 7.80 10.76
C LYS A 61 -6.33 6.93 10.67
N PRO A 62 -6.21 5.63 11.02
CA PRO A 62 -7.39 4.75 11.05
C PRO A 62 -8.46 5.22 12.03
N SER A 63 -9.72 5.20 11.58
CA SER A 63 -10.89 5.40 12.42
C SER A 63 -11.33 4.09 13.05
N SER A 64 -12.26 4.15 14.02
CA SER A 64 -12.87 2.92 14.55
C SER A 64 -13.98 2.42 13.63
N ILE A 65 -14.18 1.10 13.59
CA ILE A 65 -15.29 0.49 12.87
C ILE A 65 -16.63 1.02 13.39
N ALA A 66 -16.75 1.22 14.71
CA ALA A 66 -17.97 1.70 15.33
C ALA A 66 -18.45 3.04 14.76
N LEU A 67 -17.52 3.95 14.45
CA LEU A 67 -17.86 5.23 13.82
C LEU A 67 -18.31 5.04 12.37
N LEU A 68 -17.58 4.21 11.62
CA LEU A 68 -17.83 4.02 10.20
C LEU A 68 -19.11 3.23 9.91
N GLN A 69 -19.47 2.29 10.80
CA GLN A 69 -20.71 1.50 10.67
C GLN A 69 -21.97 2.34 10.69
N LYS A 70 -21.92 3.53 11.26
CA LYS A 70 -23.07 4.45 11.31
C LYS A 70 -23.40 5.08 9.97
N LYS A 71 -22.49 5.00 8.99
CA LYS A 71 -22.71 5.56 7.66
C LYS A 71 -23.69 4.69 6.86
N ARG A 72 -24.71 5.32 6.31
CA ARG A 72 -25.75 4.62 5.54
C ARG A 72 -25.23 3.94 4.28
N GLU A 73 -24.20 4.49 3.66
CA GLU A 73 -23.63 3.99 2.41
C GLU A 73 -23.03 2.58 2.54
N PHE A 74 -22.67 2.18 3.76
CA PHE A 74 -22.12 0.86 4.03
C PHE A 74 -23.10 -0.10 4.72
N ARG A 75 -24.39 0.20 4.64
CA ARG A 75 -25.42 -0.68 5.25
C ARG A 75 -25.42 -2.04 4.58
N GLY A 76 -25.31 -3.11 5.37
CA GLY A 76 -25.29 -4.48 4.87
C GLY A 76 -23.94 -4.95 4.39
N TRP A 77 -22.91 -4.09 4.43
CA TRP A 77 -21.55 -4.48 4.07
C TRP A 77 -20.86 -5.19 5.22
N ILE A 78 -19.89 -6.03 4.88
CA ILE A 78 -19.06 -6.75 5.85
C ILE A 78 -17.89 -5.84 6.24
N TRP A 79 -17.59 -5.79 7.54
CA TRP A 79 -16.44 -5.03 8.04
C TRP A 79 -15.30 -5.96 8.40
N ALA A 80 -14.09 -5.55 8.04
CA ALA A 80 -12.87 -6.24 8.40
C ALA A 80 -11.77 -5.21 8.68
N ILE A 81 -10.64 -5.68 9.18
CA ILE A 81 -9.46 -4.86 9.45
C ILE A 81 -8.32 -5.30 8.55
N ALA A 82 -7.74 -4.34 7.85
CA ALA A 82 -6.48 -4.55 7.13
C ALA A 82 -5.33 -4.04 7.98
N GLU A 83 -4.43 -4.92 8.36
CA GLU A 83 -3.26 -4.55 9.16
C GLU A 83 -2.10 -4.18 8.25
N ILE A 84 -1.57 -2.97 8.43
CA ILE A 84 -0.48 -2.41 7.64
C ILE A 84 0.73 -2.17 8.54
N ASP A 85 1.91 -2.55 8.07
CA ASP A 85 3.16 -2.33 8.78
C ASP A 85 3.44 -0.82 8.90
N PRO A 86 3.56 -0.27 10.12
CA PRO A 86 3.89 1.15 10.31
C PRO A 86 5.22 1.57 9.68
N ALA A 87 6.13 0.63 9.42
CA ALA A 87 7.41 0.92 8.78
C ALA A 87 7.24 1.51 7.37
N LEU A 88 6.11 1.24 6.69
CA LEU A 88 5.81 1.81 5.39
C LEU A 88 5.64 3.35 5.42
N LEU A 89 5.36 3.90 6.60
CA LEU A 89 5.17 5.34 6.80
C LEU A 89 6.45 6.06 7.21
N SER A 90 7.53 5.33 7.43
CA SER A 90 8.77 5.90 7.95
C SER A 90 9.72 6.27 6.81
N ASP A 91 10.19 7.52 6.82
CA ASP A 91 11.27 8.00 5.97
C ASP A 91 12.63 7.98 6.70
N GLU A 92 12.68 7.34 7.87
CA GLU A 92 13.92 7.17 8.61
C GLU A 92 14.93 6.38 7.78
N ILE A 93 16.18 6.86 7.79
CA ILE A 93 17.25 6.20 7.06
C ILE A 93 17.84 5.09 7.93
N GLU A 94 17.84 3.89 7.38
CA GLU A 94 18.48 2.73 8.00
C GLU A 94 19.67 2.31 7.14
N ARG A 95 20.83 2.10 7.79
CA ARG A 95 22.02 1.61 7.08
C ARG A 95 21.93 0.11 6.90
N VAL A 96 22.00 -0.33 5.65
CA VAL A 96 21.93 -1.75 5.29
C VAL A 96 23.19 -2.14 4.51
N ASN A 97 23.79 -3.27 4.84
CA ASN A 97 24.88 -3.85 4.08
C ASN A 97 24.34 -4.90 3.13
N ILE A 98 24.70 -4.80 1.85
CA ILE A 98 24.31 -5.76 0.83
C ILE A 98 25.54 -6.33 0.14
N THR A 99 25.44 -7.57 -0.34
CA THR A 99 26.50 -8.25 -1.06
C THR A 99 26.10 -8.39 -2.53
N LEU A 100 26.94 -7.91 -3.44
CA LEU A 100 26.73 -7.98 -4.88
C LEU A 100 27.97 -8.52 -5.59
N PRO A 101 27.81 -9.25 -6.70
CA PRO A 101 28.94 -9.56 -7.57
C PRO A 101 29.61 -8.27 -8.07
N LYS A 102 30.94 -8.29 -8.22
CA LYS A 102 31.68 -7.10 -8.65
C LYS A 102 31.18 -6.49 -9.96
N ARG A 103 30.82 -7.32 -10.94
CA ARG A 103 30.28 -6.84 -12.22
C ARG A 103 28.93 -6.15 -12.09
N VAL A 104 28.11 -6.64 -11.16
CA VAL A 104 26.76 -6.03 -10.90
C VAL A 104 26.95 -4.70 -10.18
N LEU A 105 27.86 -4.63 -9.22
CA LEU A 105 28.17 -3.39 -8.53
C LEU A 105 28.73 -2.32 -9.49
N ALA A 106 29.64 -2.72 -10.39
CA ALA A 106 30.17 -1.80 -11.41
C ALA A 106 29.05 -1.25 -12.32
N ARG A 107 28.12 -2.09 -12.72
CA ARG A 107 26.95 -1.70 -13.52
C ARG A 107 26.03 -0.76 -12.76
N LEU A 108 25.77 -1.04 -11.50
CA LEU A 108 24.99 -0.21 -10.61
C LEU A 108 25.60 1.20 -10.47
N ASP A 109 26.91 1.26 -10.18
CA ASP A 109 27.61 2.53 -10.02
C ASP A 109 27.65 3.35 -11.30
N ALA A 110 27.80 2.72 -12.46
CA ALA A 110 27.76 3.39 -13.75
C ALA A 110 26.39 4.02 -14.02
N LYS A 111 25.32 3.29 -13.74
CA LYS A 111 23.94 3.79 -13.91
C LYS A 111 23.61 4.91 -12.94
N ALA A 112 24.04 4.80 -11.69
CA ALA A 112 23.88 5.85 -10.69
C ALA A 112 24.57 7.14 -11.14
N LYS A 113 25.80 7.05 -11.64
CA LYS A 113 26.54 8.18 -12.15
C LYS A 113 25.86 8.85 -13.35
N GLN A 114 25.32 8.06 -14.27
CA GLN A 114 24.58 8.58 -15.44
C GLN A 114 23.32 9.35 -15.00
N SER A 115 22.69 8.95 -13.92
CA SER A 115 21.47 9.58 -13.37
C SER A 115 21.80 10.75 -12.44
N GLY A 116 23.07 11.01 -12.15
CA GLY A 116 23.47 12.03 -11.16
C GLY A 116 23.14 11.67 -9.72
N GLU A 117 22.97 10.39 -9.44
CA GLU A 117 22.60 9.87 -8.12
C GLU A 117 23.74 9.16 -7.43
N THR A 118 23.66 9.08 -6.10
CA THR A 118 24.55 8.20 -5.32
C THR A 118 24.14 6.75 -5.49
N ARG A 119 25.01 5.81 -5.12
CA ARG A 119 24.68 4.39 -5.12
C ARG A 119 23.40 4.12 -4.32
N SER A 120 23.32 4.61 -3.10
CA SER A 120 22.14 4.44 -2.24
C SER A 120 20.89 5.07 -2.81
N GLY A 121 20.99 6.27 -3.37
CA GLY A 121 19.89 6.97 -4.02
C GLY A 121 19.36 6.20 -5.22
N TYR A 122 20.25 5.65 -6.04
CA TYR A 122 19.86 4.86 -7.21
C TYR A 122 19.16 3.55 -6.80
N ILE A 123 19.66 2.87 -5.76
CA ILE A 123 19.02 1.65 -5.23
C ILE A 123 17.61 1.97 -4.74
N ALA A 124 17.44 3.04 -3.98
CA ALA A 124 16.12 3.48 -3.51
C ALA A 124 15.18 3.77 -4.68
N HIS A 125 15.66 4.44 -5.72
CA HIS A 125 14.92 4.73 -6.94
C HIS A 125 14.44 3.44 -7.63
N LEU A 126 15.30 2.44 -7.77
CA LEU A 126 14.92 1.15 -8.36
C LEU A 126 13.86 0.43 -7.54
N ALA A 127 13.95 0.47 -6.22
CA ALA A 127 12.97 -0.15 -5.33
C ALA A 127 11.59 0.51 -5.45
N ILE A 128 11.54 1.82 -5.58
CA ILE A 128 10.29 2.58 -5.75
C ILE A 128 9.64 2.26 -7.09
N GLN A 129 10.43 2.08 -8.15
CA GLN A 129 9.93 1.78 -9.49
C GLN A 129 9.48 0.33 -9.69
N ALA A 130 9.96 -0.58 -8.88
CA ALA A 130 9.61 -2.00 -9.00
C ALA A 130 8.16 -2.35 -8.56
#